data_1659aab7cb9e1c9adbedfe37a44929eb
#
_entry.id   1659aab7cb9e1c9adbedfe37a44929eb
#
_cell.length_a   1.000
_cell.length_b   1.000
_cell.length_c   1.000
_cell.angle_alpha   90.00
_cell.angle_beta   90.00
_cell.angle_gamma   90.00
#
_symmetry.space_group_name_H-M   'P 1'
#
loop_
_entity.id
_entity.type
_entity.pdbx_description
1 polymer ?
#
loop_
_entity_poly.entity_id
_entity_poly.type
_entity_poly.pdbx_seq_one_letter_code
_entity_poly.pdbx_strand_id
1 'polypeptide(L)' 'MSGKKNTVFLILQDNEDARPIIESVEQDNPDANIQYQPGMVRMEAASRLIVNRETVEENIGREWDVQELHLNLI' A
#
# COMPACT_ATOMS: atom_id res chain seq x y z
N MET A 1 21.81 0.94 21.28
CA MET A 1 21.12 1.28 20.87
C MET A 1 20.67 0.88 19.93
N SER A 2 20.10 0.74 19.85
CA SER A 2 19.67 0.35 18.90
C SER A 2 19.08 1.23 18.21
N GLY A 3 18.97 2.03 18.02
CA GLY A 3 18.38 2.93 17.22
C GLY A 3 17.98 2.46 15.89
N LYS A 4 18.15 1.26 15.66
CA LYS A 4 17.83 0.76 14.35
C LYS A 4 16.34 0.63 14.17
N LYS A 5 15.80 1.26 13.18
CA LYS A 5 14.38 1.13 12.86
C LYS A 5 14.19 0.16 11.73
N ASN A 6 13.19 -0.66 11.85
CA ASN A 6 12.80 -1.52 10.75
C ASN A 6 11.86 -0.75 9.86
N THR A 7 12.33 -0.44 8.67
CA THR A 7 11.50 0.25 7.68
C THR A 7 10.93 -0.78 6.74
N VAL A 8 9.62 -0.76 6.58
CA VAL A 8 8.95 -1.63 5.64
C VAL A 8 8.40 -0.79 4.49
N PHE A 9 8.40 -1.35 3.31
CA PHE A 9 7.88 -0.62 2.17
C PHE A 9 7.18 -1.55 1.20
N LEU A 10 6.31 -0.97 0.42
CA LEU A 10 5.52 -1.68 -0.56
C LEU A 10 5.56 -0.85 -1.83
N ILE A 11 5.85 -1.48 -2.96
CA ILE A 11 5.89 -0.80 -4.24
C ILE A 11 4.84 -1.42 -5.14
N LEU A 12 3.92 -0.60 -5.60
CA LEU A 12 2.86 -1.04 -6.48
C LEU A 12 2.97 -0.32 -7.83
N GLN A 13 2.47 -0.95 -8.86
CA GLN A 13 2.38 -0.32 -10.17
C GLN A 13 1.35 0.81 -10.09
N ASP A 14 1.64 1.91 -10.78
CA ASP A 14 0.72 3.03 -10.81
C ASP A 14 -0.26 2.81 -11.97
N ASN A 15 -1.33 2.07 -11.69
CA ASN A 15 -2.36 1.81 -12.69
C ASN A 15 -3.73 1.88 -12.00
N GLU A 16 -4.78 1.77 -12.78
CA GLU A 16 -6.14 1.90 -12.27
C GLU A 16 -6.49 0.82 -11.26
N ASP A 17 -6.00 -0.39 -11.47
CA ASP A 17 -6.28 -1.50 -10.56
C ASP A 17 -5.62 -1.31 -9.21
N ALA A 18 -4.46 -0.70 -9.18
CA ALA A 18 -3.73 -0.49 -7.94
C ALA A 18 -4.20 0.74 -7.18
N ARG A 19 -4.81 1.69 -7.87
CA ARG A 19 -5.18 2.96 -7.24
C ARG A 19 -6.04 2.81 -5.98
N PRO A 20 -7.11 2.01 -5.98
CA PRO A 20 -7.89 1.82 -4.76
C PRO A 20 -7.09 1.21 -3.63
N ILE A 21 -6.13 0.34 -3.96
CA ILE A 21 -5.26 -0.28 -2.97
C ILE A 21 -4.34 0.78 -2.36
N ILE A 22 -3.79 1.64 -3.19
CA ILE A 22 -2.92 2.73 -2.74
C ILE A 22 -3.68 3.66 -1.81
N GLU A 23 -4.89 4.02 -2.18
CA GLU A 23 -5.73 4.88 -1.35
C GLU A 23 -6.06 4.23 -0.01
N SER A 24 -6.30 2.93 -0.03
CA SER A 24 -6.60 2.18 1.19
C SER A 24 -5.39 2.17 2.13
N VAL A 25 -4.21 1.96 1.58
CA VAL A 25 -2.99 1.96 2.39
C VAL A 25 -2.74 3.34 2.98
N GLU A 26 -2.95 4.40 2.21
CA GLU A 26 -2.84 5.76 2.73
C GLU A 26 -3.81 6.00 3.88
N GLN A 27 -5.03 5.53 3.71
CA GLN A 27 -6.09 5.74 4.69
C GLN A 27 -5.80 5.01 5.99
N ASP A 28 -5.29 3.79 5.91
CA ASP A 28 -5.04 2.97 7.09
C ASP A 28 -3.65 3.18 7.69
N ASN A 29 -2.79 3.93 7.02
CA ASN A 29 -1.43 4.20 7.48
C ASN A 29 -1.13 5.68 7.35
N PRO A 30 -1.75 6.52 8.17
CA PRO A 30 -1.60 7.98 8.02
C PRO A 30 -0.16 8.47 8.19
N ASP A 31 0.68 7.68 8.85
CA ASP A 31 2.08 8.06 9.03
C ASP A 31 2.98 7.53 7.93
N ALA A 32 2.44 6.78 6.98
CA ALA A 32 3.24 6.24 5.90
C ALA A 32 3.66 7.33 4.93
N ASN A 33 4.85 7.18 4.40
CA ASN A 33 5.36 8.10 3.40
C ASN A 33 5.04 7.53 2.02
N ILE A 34 4.26 8.26 1.25
CA ILE A 34 3.82 7.81 -0.08
C ILE A 34 4.56 8.63 -1.13
N GLN A 35 5.29 7.95 -1.99
CA GLN A 35 6.04 8.61 -3.05
C GLN A 35 5.55 8.13 -4.41
N TYR A 36 5.12 9.06 -5.24
CA TYR A 36 4.68 8.75 -6.58
C TYR A 36 5.85 8.94 -7.55
N GLN A 37 6.14 7.90 -8.30
CA GLN A 37 7.21 7.91 -9.28
C GLN A 37 6.65 7.43 -10.62
N PRO A 38 7.34 7.69 -11.72
CA PRO A 38 6.83 7.23 -13.02
C PRO A 38 6.62 5.71 -13.03
N GLY A 39 5.38 5.32 -13.25
CA GLY A 39 5.02 3.92 -13.34
C GLY A 39 4.91 3.18 -12.03
N MET A 40 5.15 3.83 -10.89
CA MET A 40 5.04 3.12 -9.62
C MET A 40 4.76 4.05 -8.44
N VAL A 41 4.28 3.46 -7.37
CA VAL A 41 4.03 4.18 -6.12
C VAL A 41 4.72 3.43 -5.01
N ARG A 42 5.57 4.11 -4.27
CA ARG A 42 6.27 3.52 -3.13
C ARG A 42 5.65 4.02 -1.84
N MET A 43 5.31 3.08 -0.98
CA MET A 43 4.72 3.39 0.32
C MET A 43 5.64 2.82 1.41
N GLU A 44 6.00 3.65 2.36
CA GLU A 44 7.01 3.30 3.34
C GLU A 44 6.55 3.66 4.73
N ALA A 45 6.80 2.79 5.69
CA ALA A 45 6.46 3.04 7.09
C ALA A 45 7.55 2.49 8.00
N ALA A 46 7.61 3.04 9.21
CA ALA A 46 8.69 2.75 10.15
C ALA A 46 8.67 1.33 10.69
N SER A 47 7.51 0.78 10.97
CA SER A 47 7.42 -0.53 11.60
C SER A 47 6.62 -1.51 10.81
N ARG A 48 5.51 -1.06 10.26
CA ARG A 48 4.62 -1.94 9.54
C ARG A 48 3.75 -1.12 8.60
N LEU A 49 3.26 -1.79 7.57
CA LEU A 49 2.24 -1.25 6.69
C LEU A 49 1.02 -2.14 6.81
N ILE A 50 -0.13 -1.53 6.97
CA ILE A 50 -1.38 -2.26 7.09
C ILE A 50 -2.10 -2.19 5.75
N VAL A 51 -2.43 -3.35 5.20
CA VAL A 51 -3.29 -3.44 4.03
C VAL A 51 -4.57 -4.10 4.51
N ASN A 52 -5.59 -3.31 4.73
CA ASN A 52 -6.83 -3.79 5.30
C ASN A 52 -7.80 -4.15 4.18
N ARG A 53 -8.18 -5.42 4.14
CA ARG A 53 -9.07 -5.93 3.11
C ARG A 53 -10.38 -5.15 3.04
N GLU A 54 -10.95 -4.84 4.18
CA GLU A 54 -12.24 -4.14 4.21
C GLU A 54 -12.13 -2.75 3.59
N THR A 55 -11.06 -2.04 3.89
CA THR A 55 -10.84 -0.71 3.33
C THR A 55 -10.68 -0.79 1.81
N VAL A 56 -9.91 -1.78 1.35
CA VAL A 56 -9.73 -1.96 -0.08
C VAL A 56 -11.04 -2.28 -0.76
N GLU A 57 -11.83 -3.16 -0.15
CA GLU A 57 -13.13 -3.53 -0.72
C GLU A 57 -14.08 -2.34 -0.80
N GLU A 58 -14.06 -1.47 0.19
CA GLU A 58 -14.86 -0.26 0.15
C GLU A 58 -14.46 0.65 -1.00
N ASN A 59 -13.18 0.78 -1.23
CA ASN A 59 -12.68 1.66 -2.29
C ASN A 59 -12.89 1.08 -3.67
N ILE A 60 -12.84 -0.25 -3.79
CA ILE A 60 -13.05 -0.91 -5.07
C ILE A 60 -14.54 -1.09 -5.37
N GLY A 61 -15.33 -1.32 -4.35
CA GLY A 61 -16.76 -1.59 -4.52
C GLY A 61 -17.06 -3.05 -4.79
N ARG A 62 -16.12 -3.96 -4.48
CA ARG A 62 -16.33 -5.39 -4.66
C ARG A 62 -15.41 -6.15 -3.71
N GLU A 63 -15.60 -7.45 -3.64
CA GLU A 63 -14.72 -8.30 -2.84
C GLU A 63 -13.31 -8.26 -3.40
N TRP A 64 -12.35 -8.29 -2.50
CA TRP A 64 -10.93 -8.26 -2.85
C TRP A 64 -10.18 -9.28 -2.03
N ASP A 65 -9.28 -10.00 -2.68
CA ASP A 65 -8.44 -10.98 -2.02
C ASP A 65 -7.02 -10.44 -1.97
N VAL A 66 -6.34 -10.62 -0.84
CA VAL A 66 -4.98 -10.12 -0.68
C VAL A 66 -4.05 -10.68 -1.76
N GLN A 67 -4.36 -11.82 -2.32
CA GLN A 67 -3.55 -12.38 -3.41
C GLN A 67 -3.57 -11.48 -4.65
N GLU A 68 -4.61 -10.69 -4.82
CA GLU A 68 -4.67 -9.76 -5.94
C GLU A 68 -3.61 -8.67 -5.83
N LEU A 69 -3.08 -8.45 -4.63
CA LEU A 69 -2.02 -7.50 -4.44
C LEU A 69 -0.78 -7.87 -5.26
N HIS A 70 -0.52 -9.15 -5.39
CA HIS A 70 0.65 -9.63 -6.13
C HIS A 70 0.61 -9.25 -7.60
N LEU A 71 -0.57 -9.01 -8.15
CA LEU A 71 -0.70 -8.63 -9.54
C LEU A 71 -0.11 -7.23 -9.81
N ASN A 72 -0.03 -6.42 -8.77
CA ASN A 72 0.42 -5.04 -8.89
C ASN A 72 1.74 -4.76 -8.18
N LEU A 73 2.33 -5.76 -7.54
CA LEU A 73 3.62 -5.57 -6.88
C LEU A 73 4.75 -5.48 -7.89
N ILE A 74 5.70 -4.68 -7.55
CA ILE A 74 6.91 -4.53 -8.35
C ILE A 74 8.06 -5.29 -7.68
#